data_b28034e1c0417fab862d77ba8dcde94b
#
_entry.id   b28034e1c0417fab862d77ba8dcde94b
#
_cell.length_a   1.000
_cell.length_b   1.000
_cell.length_c   1.000
_cell.angle_alpha   90.00
_cell.angle_beta   90.00
_cell.angle_gamma   90.00
#
_symmetry.space_group_name_H-M   'P 1'
#
loop_
_entity.id
_entity.type
_entity.pdbx_description
1 polymer ?
#
loop_
_entity_poly.entity_id
_entity_poly.type
_entity_poly.pdbx_seq_one_letter_code
_entity_poly.pdbx_strand_id
1 'polypeptide(L)'
;MGCLRLESTEEKSTVLRCIWLRGDSTKSGVDRYDYGSRYYDPQIGRTTTQDPMMEKFYGLSPYSMFPNNPLRFTDPTGMEIEEGSKKEWERQKAYVQKQRDKLQTKSDGLGAKAEKKGWSADKLANKQGNLGERISSLNSSLGTMGTLESSSQVYSLSHAAPGANGGLTLDTKTNTIDISFGSTANFVHETTHAGQFETGDMAFDSKTGNTLAQDVYDEVSAYKAQFAYSPSSVSGLTSTSVANSFGAITTSWVQGLAGGTLYSPGGTANTGVSPLNINSTKADFMKAYLGSAAIKSLPTGFILKNSYPNIYYKK
;
A
#
# COMPACT_ATOMS: atom_id res chain seq x y z
N MET A 1 18.67 24.16 22.41
CA MET A 1 17.53 23.51 23.11
C MET A 1 16.57 24.63 23.52
N GLY A 2 15.52 24.82 22.80
CA GLY A 2 14.49 25.82 23.12
C GLY A 2 13.13 25.22 22.84
N CYS A 3 12.41 24.84 23.91
CA CYS A 3 11.02 24.45 23.86
C CYS A 3 10.20 25.73 24.08
N LEU A 4 9.45 26.18 23.08
CA LEU A 4 8.47 27.25 23.24
C LEU A 4 7.24 26.69 23.93
N ARG A 5 7.08 27.01 25.21
CA ARG A 5 5.90 26.73 26.02
C ARG A 5 4.94 27.90 25.86
N LEU A 6 3.81 27.67 25.21
CA LEU A 6 2.66 28.57 25.30
C LEU A 6 1.75 28.07 26.42
N GLU A 7 1.69 28.81 27.50
CA GLU A 7 0.73 28.58 28.58
C GLU A 7 -0.63 29.20 28.18
N SER A 8 -1.65 28.37 28.06
CA SER A 8 -3.04 28.81 28.18
C SER A 8 -3.75 27.97 29.22
N THR A 9 -4.29 28.64 30.21
CA THR A 9 -5.15 28.10 31.28
C THR A 9 -6.43 27.57 30.67
N GLU A 10 -6.65 26.29 30.83
CA GLU A 10 -7.86 25.53 31.11
C GLU A 10 -7.82 24.13 30.49
N GLU A 11 -8.17 23.19 31.34
CA GLU A 11 -8.12 21.74 31.16
C GLU A 11 -8.72 21.22 29.86
N LYS A 12 -7.86 20.66 28.98
CA LYS A 12 -8.09 19.43 28.23
C LYS A 12 -6.74 18.97 27.69
N SER A 13 -6.33 17.78 28.10
CA SER A 13 -5.07 17.14 27.74
C SER A 13 -4.89 17.07 26.22
N THR A 14 -4.24 18.07 25.68
CA THR A 14 -3.72 18.04 24.32
C THR A 14 -2.27 17.60 24.41
N VAL A 15 -2.01 16.35 24.06
CA VAL A 15 -0.64 15.82 23.91
C VAL A 15 0.00 16.56 22.75
N LEU A 16 0.73 17.63 23.06
CA LEU A 16 1.65 18.26 22.10
C LEU A 16 2.76 17.26 21.79
N ARG A 17 2.66 16.56 20.66
CA ARG A 17 3.80 15.86 20.08
C ARG A 17 4.81 16.90 19.62
N CYS A 18 5.92 16.98 20.34
CA CYS A 18 7.09 17.71 19.87
C CYS A 18 7.59 17.00 18.59
N ILE A 19 7.35 17.61 17.45
CA ILE A 19 7.95 17.19 16.19
C ILE A 19 9.42 17.58 16.28
N TRP A 20 10.32 16.61 16.17
CA TRP A 20 11.76 16.83 16.13
C TRP A 20 12.10 17.50 14.79
N LEU A 21 12.22 18.82 14.80
CA LEU A 21 12.76 19.55 13.67
C LEU A 21 14.29 19.46 13.74
N ARG A 22 14.92 18.85 12.76
CA ARG A 22 16.37 18.97 12.55
C ARG A 22 16.65 20.37 12.04
N GLY A 23 17.11 21.23 12.92
CA GLY A 23 17.70 22.51 12.50
C GLY A 23 19.04 22.22 11.79
N ASP A 24 19.10 22.47 10.50
CA ASP A 24 20.37 22.53 9.79
C ASP A 24 20.91 23.95 9.89
N SER A 25 21.83 24.17 10.84
CA SER A 25 22.60 25.39 10.94
C SER A 25 23.71 25.37 9.87
N THR A 26 23.34 25.64 8.63
CA THR A 26 24.35 26.01 7.64
C THR A 26 24.96 27.34 8.03
N LYS A 27 26.26 27.56 7.75
CA LYS A 27 27.12 28.70 8.15
C LYS A 27 26.62 30.10 7.75
N SER A 28 25.36 30.27 7.39
CA SER A 28 24.77 31.54 6.94
C SER A 28 23.84 32.21 7.96
N GLY A 29 23.73 31.71 9.21
CA GLY A 29 23.01 32.38 10.29
C GLY A 29 21.50 32.48 10.16
N VAL A 30 20.88 31.69 9.28
CA VAL A 30 19.41 31.62 9.11
C VAL A 30 18.92 30.26 9.59
N ASP A 31 18.14 30.26 10.68
CA ASP A 31 17.50 29.06 11.22
C ASP A 31 16.37 28.64 10.27
N ARG A 32 16.58 27.58 9.52
CA ARG A 32 15.58 26.94 8.65
C ARG A 32 15.19 25.59 9.22
N TYR A 33 13.93 25.24 9.05
CA TYR A 33 13.42 23.93 9.44
C TYR A 33 13.30 23.02 8.22
N ASP A 34 13.91 21.85 8.32
CA ASP A 34 13.86 20.81 7.27
C ASP A 34 12.63 19.92 7.49
N TYR A 35 11.70 19.93 6.52
CA TYR A 35 10.51 19.08 6.47
C TYR A 35 10.67 17.91 5.46
N GLY A 36 11.93 17.61 5.08
CA GLY A 36 12.24 16.55 4.13
C GLY A 36 12.15 17.01 2.68
N SER A 37 11.00 17.38 2.21
CA SER A 37 10.82 17.87 0.82
C SER A 37 10.99 19.37 0.68
N ARG A 38 10.88 20.14 1.75
CA ARG A 38 10.95 21.61 1.75
C ARG A 38 11.62 22.17 2.98
N TYR A 39 12.36 23.26 2.81
CA TYR A 39 12.89 24.04 3.92
C TYR A 39 11.94 25.19 4.25
N TYR A 40 11.52 25.28 5.50
CA TYR A 40 10.67 26.34 6.00
C TYR A 40 11.52 27.40 6.72
N ASP A 41 11.31 28.65 6.36
CA ASP A 41 11.95 29.79 6.99
C ASP A 41 10.93 30.49 7.92
N PRO A 42 11.12 30.40 9.25
CA PRO A 42 10.18 30.98 10.21
C PRO A 42 10.22 32.50 10.25
N GLN A 43 11.29 33.13 9.73
CA GLN A 43 11.40 34.61 9.72
C GLN A 43 10.44 35.21 8.69
N ILE A 44 10.25 34.55 7.58
CA ILE A 44 9.33 34.99 6.51
C ILE A 44 8.00 34.18 6.48
N GLY A 45 7.87 33.15 7.32
CA GLY A 45 6.68 32.32 7.42
C GLY A 45 6.38 31.50 6.15
N ARG A 46 7.39 31.16 5.36
CA ARG A 46 7.25 30.51 4.06
C ARG A 46 8.33 29.44 3.83
N THR A 47 8.06 28.55 2.87
CA THR A 47 9.08 27.62 2.36
C THR A 47 10.02 28.33 1.38
N THR A 48 11.27 27.89 1.33
CA THR A 48 12.30 28.43 0.44
C THR A 48 12.27 27.79 -0.96
N THR A 49 11.57 26.66 -1.08
CA THR A 49 11.34 25.94 -2.34
C THR A 49 9.85 25.88 -2.64
N GLN A 50 9.51 25.83 -3.93
CA GLN A 50 8.11 25.69 -4.37
C GLN A 50 7.56 24.35 -3.92
N ASP A 51 6.27 24.32 -3.63
CA ASP A 51 5.55 23.09 -3.36
C ASP A 51 5.52 22.23 -4.63
N PRO A 52 6.05 20.99 -4.61
CA PRO A 52 5.92 20.09 -5.75
C PRO A 52 4.46 19.80 -6.14
N MET A 53 3.53 20.02 -5.21
CA MET A 53 2.09 19.80 -5.39
C MET A 53 1.32 21.11 -5.68
N MET A 54 2.01 22.22 -5.98
CA MET A 54 1.40 23.55 -6.15
C MET A 54 0.26 23.58 -7.18
N GLU A 55 0.32 22.71 -8.19
CA GLU A 55 -0.72 22.61 -9.20
C GLU A 55 -2.09 22.16 -8.66
N LYS A 56 -2.12 21.57 -7.46
CA LYS A 56 -3.36 21.17 -6.78
C LYS A 56 -3.98 22.29 -5.93
N PHE A 57 -3.24 23.38 -5.70
CA PHE A 57 -3.63 24.46 -4.78
C PHE A 57 -3.68 25.82 -5.47
N TYR A 58 -4.45 25.94 -6.56
CA TYR A 58 -4.56 27.15 -7.40
C TYR A 58 -4.86 28.46 -6.67
N GLY A 59 -5.36 28.39 -5.44
CA GLY A 59 -5.66 29.57 -4.61
C GLY A 59 -4.57 29.94 -3.60
N LEU A 60 -3.45 29.20 -3.55
CA LEU A 60 -2.41 29.38 -2.56
C LEU A 60 -1.07 29.74 -3.23
N SER A 61 -0.22 30.44 -2.49
CA SER A 61 1.15 30.69 -2.96
C SER A 61 1.93 29.37 -3.02
N PRO A 62 2.72 29.09 -4.08
CA PRO A 62 3.58 27.92 -4.15
C PRO A 62 4.59 27.79 -2.99
N TYR A 63 4.82 28.85 -2.27
CA TYR A 63 5.72 28.93 -1.11
C TYR A 63 4.98 28.95 0.23
N SER A 64 3.64 28.77 0.22
CA SER A 64 2.87 28.70 1.46
C SER A 64 3.10 27.36 2.15
N MET A 65 3.22 27.40 3.48
CA MET A 65 3.23 26.21 4.32
C MET A 65 1.93 26.16 5.11
N PHE A 66 1.32 24.97 5.23
CA PHE A 66 0.08 24.72 5.99
C PHE A 66 -1.11 25.60 5.59
N PRO A 67 -1.42 25.84 4.33
CA PRO A 67 -2.26 26.91 3.76
C PRO A 67 -2.37 28.17 4.65
N ASN A 68 -1.23 28.67 5.15
CA ASN A 68 -1.11 29.80 6.08
C ASN A 68 -1.82 29.60 7.45
N ASN A 69 -2.10 28.35 7.85
CA ASN A 69 -2.71 28.04 9.15
C ASN A 69 -2.01 26.86 9.85
N PRO A 70 -0.82 27.09 10.43
CA PRO A 70 -0.01 26.05 11.07
C PRO A 70 -0.64 25.48 12.37
N LEU A 71 -1.67 26.12 12.90
CA LEU A 71 -2.41 25.63 14.08
C LEU A 71 -3.45 24.58 13.72
N ARG A 72 -3.88 24.54 12.47
CA ARG A 72 -4.94 23.64 12.00
C ARG A 72 -4.39 22.49 11.15
N PHE A 73 -3.27 22.70 10.49
CA PHE A 73 -2.68 21.73 9.57
C PHE A 73 -1.26 21.42 10.00
N THR A 74 -0.96 20.15 10.18
CA THR A 74 0.40 19.62 10.33
C THR A 74 0.68 18.76 9.10
N ASP A 75 1.77 19.06 8.42
CA ASP A 75 2.31 18.24 7.34
C ASP A 75 3.65 17.64 7.81
N PRO A 76 3.65 16.47 8.44
CA PRO A 76 4.86 15.88 9.01
C PRO A 76 5.87 15.39 7.97
N THR A 77 5.46 15.24 6.72
CA THR A 77 6.26 14.59 5.66
C THR A 77 6.31 15.37 4.36
N GLY A 78 5.43 16.34 4.18
CA GLY A 78 5.27 17.04 2.89
C GLY A 78 4.63 16.17 1.79
N MET A 79 4.09 14.99 2.14
CA MET A 79 3.52 14.00 1.23
C MET A 79 2.38 13.27 1.93
N GLU A 80 1.28 12.88 1.25
CA GLU A 80 0.05 12.60 2.00
C GLU A 80 -0.79 11.39 1.57
N ILE A 81 -1.23 10.66 2.60
CA ILE A 81 -2.59 10.09 2.65
C ILE A 81 -3.57 11.26 2.68
N GLU A 82 -4.60 11.27 1.84
CA GLU A 82 -5.61 12.30 1.82
C GLU A 82 -6.16 12.58 3.23
N GLU A 83 -6.29 13.86 3.60
CA GLU A 83 -6.66 14.28 4.98
C GLU A 83 -7.93 13.58 5.47
N GLY A 84 -8.94 13.47 4.60
CA GLY A 84 -10.20 12.76 4.91
C GLY A 84 -10.00 11.27 5.24
N SER A 85 -8.96 10.65 4.73
CA SER A 85 -8.65 9.22 4.87
C SER A 85 -7.71 8.90 6.03
N LYS A 86 -6.98 9.88 6.59
CA LYS A 86 -5.95 9.66 7.62
C LYS A 86 -6.47 8.92 8.86
N LYS A 87 -7.61 9.32 9.38
CA LYS A 87 -8.18 8.68 10.58
C LYS A 87 -8.51 7.21 10.33
N GLU A 88 -9.05 6.89 9.17
CA GLU A 88 -9.37 5.53 8.78
C GLU A 88 -8.09 4.72 8.53
N TRP A 89 -7.12 5.31 7.85
CA TRP A 89 -5.81 4.71 7.62
C TRP A 89 -5.14 4.28 8.93
N GLU A 90 -5.02 5.19 9.90
CA GLU A 90 -4.44 4.90 11.21
C GLU A 90 -5.22 3.81 11.95
N ARG A 91 -6.53 3.80 11.84
CA ARG A 91 -7.38 2.77 12.42
C ARG A 91 -7.07 1.39 11.81
N GLN A 92 -7.02 1.30 10.50
CA GLN A 92 -6.74 0.04 9.80
C GLN A 92 -5.31 -0.45 10.11
N LYS A 93 -4.34 0.43 10.06
CA LYS A 93 -2.94 0.13 10.43
C LYS A 93 -2.83 -0.40 11.86
N ALA A 94 -3.53 0.22 12.82
CA ALA A 94 -3.56 -0.25 14.20
C ALA A 94 -4.19 -1.65 14.33
N TYR A 95 -5.22 -1.99 13.54
CA TYR A 95 -5.78 -3.33 13.52
C TYR A 95 -4.78 -4.37 13.00
N VAL A 96 -4.01 -4.05 11.97
CA VAL A 96 -2.96 -4.92 11.42
C VAL A 96 -1.85 -5.12 12.45
N GLN A 97 -1.38 -4.07 13.12
CA GLN A 97 -0.40 -4.15 14.20
C GLN A 97 -0.88 -5.05 15.34
N LYS A 98 -2.10 -4.81 15.81
CA LYS A 98 -2.71 -5.61 16.88
C LYS A 98 -2.80 -7.10 16.51
N GLN A 99 -3.14 -7.41 15.26
CA GLN A 99 -3.19 -8.80 14.79
C GLN A 99 -1.79 -9.43 14.76
N ARG A 100 -0.78 -8.71 14.25
CA ARG A 100 0.61 -9.14 14.26
C ARG A 100 1.10 -9.45 15.69
N ASP A 101 0.85 -8.54 16.63
CA ASP A 101 1.29 -8.68 18.04
C ASP A 101 0.58 -9.85 18.71
N LYS A 102 -0.71 -10.06 18.43
CA LYS A 102 -1.45 -11.23 18.89
C LYS A 102 -0.84 -12.55 18.39
N LEU A 103 -0.43 -12.59 17.12
CA LEU A 103 0.23 -13.78 16.57
C LEU A 103 1.62 -13.98 17.16
N GLN A 104 2.37 -12.90 17.41
CA GLN A 104 3.67 -12.96 18.08
C GLN A 104 3.55 -13.54 19.49
N THR A 105 2.66 -12.99 20.31
CA THR A 105 2.39 -13.51 21.66
C THR A 105 2.00 -14.99 21.64
N LYS A 106 1.19 -15.40 20.64
CA LYS A 106 0.82 -16.80 20.46
C LYS A 106 2.02 -17.66 20.07
N SER A 107 2.92 -17.17 19.24
CA SER A 107 4.14 -17.85 18.81
C SER A 107 5.08 -18.05 19.99
N ASP A 108 5.30 -17.00 20.77
CA ASP A 108 6.19 -17.03 21.95
C ASP A 108 5.73 -18.05 23.00
N GLY A 109 4.43 -18.22 23.16
CA GLY A 109 3.83 -19.20 24.08
C GLY A 109 3.78 -20.65 23.57
N LEU A 110 4.21 -20.94 22.33
CA LEU A 110 4.07 -22.29 21.75
C LEU A 110 4.96 -23.33 22.44
N GLY A 111 6.17 -22.96 22.85
CA GLY A 111 7.10 -23.87 23.51
C GLY A 111 6.51 -24.45 24.82
N ALA A 112 6.14 -23.58 25.74
CA ALA A 112 5.51 -23.97 27.00
C ALA A 112 4.20 -24.77 26.81
N LYS A 113 3.43 -24.39 25.75
CA LYS A 113 2.20 -25.14 25.41
C LYS A 113 2.49 -26.52 24.84
N ALA A 114 3.59 -26.70 24.11
CA ALA A 114 4.01 -27.94 23.53
C ALA A 114 4.42 -28.91 24.65
N GLU A 115 5.22 -28.45 25.62
CA GLU A 115 5.62 -29.23 26.82
C GLU A 115 4.39 -29.67 27.61
N LYS A 116 3.49 -28.74 27.95
CA LYS A 116 2.29 -29.06 28.73
C LYS A 116 1.37 -30.06 28.03
N LYS A 117 1.35 -30.09 26.67
CA LYS A 117 0.47 -30.95 25.87
C LYS A 117 1.14 -32.17 25.27
N GLY A 118 2.43 -32.38 25.53
CA GLY A 118 3.21 -33.52 25.00
C GLY A 118 3.25 -33.51 23.44
N TRP A 119 3.45 -32.34 22.81
CA TRP A 119 3.53 -32.28 21.34
C TRP A 119 4.87 -32.83 20.86
N SER A 120 4.85 -33.50 19.69
CA SER A 120 6.10 -33.84 19.01
C SER A 120 6.82 -32.57 18.51
N ALA A 121 8.14 -32.67 18.32
CA ALA A 121 8.97 -31.63 17.76
C ALA A 121 8.45 -31.12 16.41
N ASP A 122 8.06 -32.05 15.53
CA ASP A 122 7.48 -31.72 14.20
C ASP A 122 6.19 -30.90 14.30
N LYS A 123 5.31 -31.29 15.24
CA LYS A 123 4.05 -30.55 15.45
C LYS A 123 4.31 -29.15 15.98
N LEU A 124 5.29 -28.96 16.85
CA LEU A 124 5.70 -27.66 17.33
C LEU A 124 6.29 -26.84 16.19
N ALA A 125 7.24 -27.39 15.43
CA ALA A 125 7.89 -26.73 14.30
C ALA A 125 6.87 -26.29 13.25
N ASN A 126 5.92 -27.14 12.87
CA ASN A 126 4.87 -26.80 11.91
C ASN A 126 3.98 -25.65 12.41
N LYS A 127 3.65 -25.62 13.70
CA LYS A 127 2.85 -24.52 14.27
C LYS A 127 3.64 -23.21 14.35
N GLN A 128 4.91 -23.27 14.67
CA GLN A 128 5.82 -22.12 14.67
C GLN A 128 6.01 -21.59 13.26
N GLY A 129 6.26 -22.46 12.27
CA GLY A 129 6.37 -22.09 10.86
C GLY A 129 5.15 -21.35 10.35
N ASN A 130 3.96 -21.92 10.54
CA ASN A 130 2.70 -21.30 10.10
C ASN A 130 2.42 -19.92 10.74
N LEU A 131 2.78 -19.74 12.02
CA LEU A 131 2.66 -18.43 12.67
C LEU A 131 3.74 -17.46 12.19
N GLY A 132 4.99 -17.96 12.02
CA GLY A 132 6.12 -17.19 11.51
C GLY A 132 5.84 -16.59 10.12
N GLU A 133 5.31 -17.41 9.19
CA GLU A 133 4.92 -16.94 7.86
C GLU A 133 3.89 -15.81 7.92
N ARG A 134 2.87 -15.95 8.77
CA ARG A 134 1.84 -14.93 8.94
C ARG A 134 2.40 -13.65 9.57
N ILE A 135 3.24 -13.77 10.60
CA ILE A 135 3.88 -12.61 11.26
C ILE A 135 4.78 -11.88 10.26
N SER A 136 5.59 -12.61 9.50
CA SER A 136 6.45 -12.04 8.46
C SER A 136 5.64 -11.28 7.40
N SER A 137 4.56 -11.88 6.91
CA SER A 137 3.68 -11.25 5.93
C SER A 137 3.01 -9.98 6.47
N LEU A 138 2.54 -9.97 7.74
CA LEU A 138 1.97 -8.77 8.36
C LEU A 138 3.02 -7.67 8.59
N ASN A 139 4.26 -8.04 8.92
CA ASN A 139 5.36 -7.07 8.99
C ASN A 139 5.64 -6.45 7.61
N SER A 140 5.62 -7.25 6.54
CA SER A 140 5.73 -6.73 5.17
C SER A 140 4.58 -5.79 4.82
N SER A 141 3.33 -6.14 5.18
CA SER A 141 2.17 -5.26 4.98
C SER A 141 2.31 -3.93 5.72
N LEU A 142 2.79 -3.95 6.97
CA LEU A 142 3.07 -2.72 7.74
C LEU A 142 4.21 -1.89 7.11
N GLY A 143 5.24 -2.55 6.57
CA GLY A 143 6.30 -1.91 5.80
C GLY A 143 5.76 -1.23 4.53
N THR A 144 4.89 -1.92 3.78
CA THR A 144 4.19 -1.34 2.63
C THR A 144 3.36 -0.11 3.03
N MET A 145 2.60 -0.19 4.13
CA MET A 145 1.84 0.97 4.63
C MET A 145 2.77 2.16 4.93
N GLY A 146 3.96 1.92 5.53
CA GLY A 146 4.98 2.96 5.73
C GLY A 146 5.52 3.55 4.43
N THR A 147 5.68 2.72 3.38
CA THR A 147 6.05 3.19 2.05
C THR A 147 4.98 4.10 1.45
N LEU A 148 3.70 3.71 1.55
CA LEU A 148 2.59 4.52 1.05
C LEU A 148 2.45 5.86 1.80
N GLU A 149 2.68 5.86 3.11
CA GLU A 149 2.69 7.09 3.93
C GLU A 149 3.80 8.07 3.55
N SER A 150 4.94 7.57 3.05
CA SER A 150 6.09 8.37 2.62
C SER A 150 6.14 8.61 1.11
N SER A 151 5.14 8.13 0.37
CA SER A 151 5.08 8.25 -1.08
C SER A 151 4.71 9.67 -1.51
N SER A 152 5.23 10.11 -2.66
CA SER A 152 4.74 11.31 -3.36
C SER A 152 3.38 11.10 -4.04
N GLN A 153 2.88 9.85 -4.08
CA GLN A 153 1.56 9.52 -4.57
C GLN A 153 0.52 9.75 -3.47
N VAL A 154 -0.58 10.43 -3.81
CA VAL A 154 -1.71 10.59 -2.88
C VAL A 154 -2.60 9.36 -2.92
N TYR A 155 -2.92 8.84 -1.74
CA TYR A 155 -3.85 7.73 -1.57
C TYR A 155 -5.07 8.18 -0.78
N SER A 156 -6.26 7.80 -1.25
CA SER A 156 -7.52 7.94 -0.53
C SER A 156 -8.07 6.58 -0.13
N LEU A 157 -8.97 6.57 0.83
CA LEU A 157 -9.68 5.39 1.28
C LEU A 157 -11.18 5.54 1.07
N SER A 158 -11.78 4.50 0.53
CA SER A 158 -13.24 4.39 0.45
C SER A 158 -13.73 3.02 0.93
N HIS A 159 -15.00 2.96 1.31
CA HIS A 159 -15.63 1.69 1.65
C HIS A 159 -16.33 1.09 0.43
N ALA A 160 -15.97 -0.15 0.13
CA ALA A 160 -16.67 -0.92 -0.90
C ALA A 160 -18.15 -1.08 -0.55
N ALA A 161 -19.01 -1.12 -1.56
CA ALA A 161 -20.42 -1.41 -1.37
C ALA A 161 -20.62 -2.78 -0.69
N PRO A 162 -21.68 -2.97 0.10
CA PRO A 162 -21.95 -4.25 0.75
C PRO A 162 -21.96 -5.41 -0.27
N GLY A 163 -21.12 -6.42 -0.04
CA GLY A 163 -20.97 -7.57 -0.92
C GLY A 163 -20.07 -7.35 -2.15
N ALA A 164 -19.55 -6.14 -2.36
CA ALA A 164 -18.55 -5.91 -3.38
C ALA A 164 -17.14 -6.21 -2.86
N ASN A 165 -16.27 -6.65 -3.77
CA ASN A 165 -14.84 -6.74 -3.52
C ASN A 165 -14.27 -5.31 -3.46
N GLY A 166 -13.14 -5.15 -2.77
CA GLY A 166 -12.35 -3.93 -2.84
C GLY A 166 -11.71 -3.73 -4.22
N GLY A 167 -10.82 -2.76 -4.31
CA GLY A 167 -10.06 -2.50 -5.52
C GLY A 167 -9.26 -1.22 -5.44
N LEU A 168 -8.35 -1.06 -6.40
CA LEU A 168 -7.64 0.19 -6.64
C LEU A 168 -8.17 0.86 -7.89
N THR A 169 -8.39 2.16 -7.80
CA THR A 169 -8.74 3.01 -8.96
C THR A 169 -7.98 4.31 -8.91
N LEU A 170 -7.55 4.79 -10.08
CA LEU A 170 -6.94 6.10 -10.21
C LEU A 170 -8.03 7.13 -10.55
N ASP A 171 -8.20 8.14 -9.71
CA ASP A 171 -8.93 9.35 -10.11
C ASP A 171 -8.09 10.11 -11.14
N THR A 172 -8.53 10.08 -12.39
CA THR A 172 -7.80 10.65 -13.53
C THR A 172 -7.78 12.18 -13.53
N LYS A 173 -8.53 12.85 -12.66
CA LYS A 173 -8.56 14.31 -12.51
C LYS A 173 -7.56 14.80 -11.48
N THR A 174 -7.43 14.06 -10.38
CA THR A 174 -6.60 14.44 -9.24
C THR A 174 -5.30 13.65 -9.17
N ASN A 175 -5.18 12.55 -9.95
CA ASN A 175 -4.12 11.55 -9.83
C ASN A 175 -4.05 10.93 -8.42
N THR A 176 -5.17 10.87 -7.71
CA THR A 176 -5.28 10.19 -6.42
C THR A 176 -5.63 8.72 -6.65
N ILE A 177 -4.95 7.81 -5.99
CA ILE A 177 -5.28 6.38 -6.02
C ILE A 177 -6.22 6.09 -4.86
N ASP A 178 -7.45 5.70 -5.18
CA ASP A 178 -8.44 5.27 -4.18
C ASP A 178 -8.26 3.79 -3.87
N ILE A 179 -8.15 3.48 -2.57
CA ILE A 179 -8.10 2.13 -2.02
C ILE A 179 -9.48 1.84 -1.43
N SER A 180 -10.31 1.11 -2.17
CA SER A 180 -11.65 0.71 -1.75
C SER A 180 -11.61 -0.63 -1.06
N PHE A 181 -12.23 -0.78 0.12
CA PHE A 181 -12.21 -2.04 0.88
C PHE A 181 -13.48 -2.26 1.71
N GLY A 182 -13.84 -3.55 1.93
CA GLY A 182 -15.00 -3.94 2.72
C GLY A 182 -14.66 -4.42 4.14
N SER A 183 -13.40 -4.73 4.43
CA SER A 183 -12.94 -5.23 5.72
C SER A 183 -11.44 -4.96 5.90
N THR A 184 -10.92 -5.06 7.13
CA THR A 184 -9.46 -4.94 7.37
C THR A 184 -8.66 -6.02 6.61
N ALA A 185 -9.20 -7.23 6.45
CA ALA A 185 -8.54 -8.26 5.66
C ALA A 185 -8.43 -7.87 4.18
N ASN A 186 -9.48 -7.30 3.62
CA ASN A 186 -9.50 -6.76 2.27
C ASN A 186 -8.64 -5.49 2.16
N PHE A 187 -8.63 -4.61 3.17
CA PHE A 187 -7.70 -3.48 3.21
C PHE A 187 -6.23 -3.92 3.08
N VAL A 188 -5.82 -4.99 3.77
CA VAL A 188 -4.46 -5.55 3.63
C VAL A 188 -4.21 -6.07 2.22
N HIS A 189 -5.21 -6.65 1.57
CA HIS A 189 -5.15 -7.09 0.18
C HIS A 189 -4.90 -5.89 -0.75
N GLU A 190 -5.75 -4.87 -0.67
CA GLU A 190 -5.70 -3.71 -1.56
C GLU A 190 -4.45 -2.83 -1.32
N THR A 191 -3.99 -2.71 -0.08
CA THR A 191 -2.71 -2.02 0.21
C THR A 191 -1.50 -2.77 -0.35
N THR A 192 -1.60 -4.10 -0.55
CA THR A 192 -0.55 -4.85 -1.24
C THR A 192 -0.47 -4.43 -2.71
N HIS A 193 -1.60 -4.27 -3.39
CA HIS A 193 -1.64 -3.74 -4.76
C HIS A 193 -1.12 -2.30 -4.84
N ALA A 194 -1.47 -1.45 -3.87
CA ALA A 194 -0.89 -0.10 -3.81
C ALA A 194 0.66 -0.14 -3.67
N GLY A 195 1.20 -1.09 -2.91
CA GLY A 195 2.63 -1.35 -2.82
C GLY A 195 3.25 -1.81 -4.15
N GLN A 196 2.54 -2.63 -4.92
CA GLN A 196 2.95 -3.08 -6.26
C GLN A 196 3.00 -1.90 -7.25
N PHE A 197 2.11 -0.92 -7.13
CA PHE A 197 2.23 0.33 -7.87
C PHE A 197 3.51 1.10 -7.48
N GLU A 198 3.85 1.19 -6.21
CA GLU A 198 5.08 1.87 -5.75
C GLU A 198 6.37 1.21 -6.27
N THR A 199 6.35 -0.11 -6.49
CA THR A 199 7.51 -0.85 -7.04
C THR A 199 7.50 -0.93 -8.57
N GLY A 200 6.43 -0.50 -9.23
CA GLY A 200 6.28 -0.56 -10.67
C GLY A 200 5.87 -1.95 -11.18
N ASP A 201 5.38 -2.84 -10.31
CA ASP A 201 4.80 -4.13 -10.74
C ASP A 201 3.48 -3.89 -11.46
N MET A 202 2.73 -2.86 -11.06
CA MET A 202 1.53 -2.42 -11.74
C MET A 202 1.53 -0.92 -12.06
N ALA A 203 0.61 -0.50 -12.92
CA ALA A 203 0.39 0.87 -13.33
C ALA A 203 -1.12 1.13 -13.51
N PHE A 204 -1.47 2.34 -13.94
CA PHE A 204 -2.84 2.71 -14.29
C PHE A 204 -2.93 3.29 -15.70
N ASP A 205 -4.08 3.13 -16.32
CA ASP A 205 -4.45 3.91 -17.49
C ASP A 205 -4.97 5.30 -17.04
N SER A 206 -4.26 6.36 -17.41
CA SER A 206 -4.59 7.73 -16.98
C SER A 206 -5.86 8.31 -17.60
N LYS A 207 -6.49 7.61 -18.56
CA LYS A 207 -7.79 8.02 -19.12
C LYS A 207 -8.95 7.32 -18.42
N THR A 208 -8.79 6.04 -18.10
CA THR A 208 -9.86 5.21 -17.54
C THR A 208 -9.77 5.02 -16.04
N GLY A 209 -8.59 5.23 -15.44
CA GLY A 209 -8.32 4.94 -14.05
C GLY A 209 -8.13 3.46 -13.74
N ASN A 210 -8.20 2.58 -14.74
CA ASN A 210 -8.08 1.14 -14.57
C ASN A 210 -6.62 0.71 -14.37
N THR A 211 -6.42 -0.40 -13.67
CA THR A 211 -5.11 -1.01 -13.47
C THR A 211 -4.53 -1.56 -14.78
N LEU A 212 -3.23 -1.48 -14.91
CA LEU A 212 -2.42 -2.04 -16.00
C LEU A 212 -1.33 -2.94 -15.41
N ALA A 213 -0.97 -3.99 -16.11
CA ALA A 213 0.03 -4.98 -15.73
C ALA A 213 -0.28 -5.81 -14.47
N GLN A 214 -1.39 -5.56 -13.80
CA GLN A 214 -1.82 -6.41 -12.69
C GLN A 214 -2.03 -7.84 -13.19
N ASP A 215 -1.34 -8.79 -12.57
CA ASP A 215 -1.34 -10.18 -12.99
C ASP A 215 -1.68 -11.17 -11.86
N VAL A 216 -1.63 -12.45 -12.16
CA VAL A 216 -1.97 -13.51 -11.20
C VAL A 216 -0.99 -13.58 -10.02
N TYR A 217 0.27 -13.16 -10.18
CA TYR A 217 1.25 -13.17 -9.10
C TYR A 217 1.03 -12.03 -8.12
N ASP A 218 0.53 -10.90 -8.63
CA ASP A 218 0.08 -9.78 -7.80
C ASP A 218 -1.03 -10.20 -6.87
N GLU A 219 -2.02 -10.91 -7.41
CA GLU A 219 -3.12 -11.47 -6.66
C GLU A 219 -2.67 -12.53 -5.64
N VAL A 220 -1.75 -13.42 -6.03
CA VAL A 220 -1.18 -14.41 -5.09
C VAL A 220 -0.55 -13.70 -3.89
N SER A 221 0.16 -12.62 -4.13
CA SER A 221 0.81 -11.82 -3.08
C SER A 221 -0.22 -11.14 -2.19
N ALA A 222 -1.24 -10.54 -2.77
CA ALA A 222 -2.32 -9.85 -2.07
C ALA A 222 -3.18 -10.83 -1.24
N TYR A 223 -3.55 -11.98 -1.79
CA TYR A 223 -4.28 -13.01 -1.03
C TYR A 223 -3.45 -13.64 0.08
N LYS A 224 -2.14 -13.79 -0.08
CA LYS A 224 -1.25 -14.20 1.02
C LYS A 224 -1.23 -13.18 2.15
N ALA A 225 -1.15 -11.89 1.84
CA ALA A 225 -1.24 -10.83 2.83
C ALA A 225 -2.61 -10.82 3.54
N GLN A 226 -3.70 -10.97 2.80
CA GLN A 226 -5.05 -11.12 3.34
C GLN A 226 -5.17 -12.34 4.26
N PHE A 227 -4.65 -13.50 3.84
CA PHE A 227 -4.60 -14.72 4.65
C PHE A 227 -3.79 -14.54 5.93
N ALA A 228 -2.69 -13.81 5.88
CA ALA A 228 -1.88 -13.53 7.06
C ALA A 228 -2.70 -12.81 8.13
N TYR A 229 -3.52 -11.86 7.75
CA TYR A 229 -4.43 -11.16 8.64
C TYR A 229 -5.57 -12.05 9.12
N SER A 230 -6.32 -12.65 8.19
CA SER A 230 -7.51 -13.47 8.48
C SER A 230 -7.59 -14.67 7.53
N PRO A 231 -7.13 -15.86 7.93
CA PRO A 231 -7.23 -17.05 7.08
C PRO A 231 -8.64 -17.36 6.62
N SER A 232 -9.66 -17.14 7.47
CA SER A 232 -11.06 -17.42 7.15
C SER A 232 -11.62 -16.52 6.04
N SER A 233 -11.05 -15.33 5.84
CA SER A 233 -11.47 -14.42 4.76
C SER A 233 -11.04 -14.91 3.36
N VAL A 234 -10.10 -15.85 3.30
CA VAL A 234 -9.56 -16.43 2.05
C VAL A 234 -10.02 -17.85 1.83
N SER A 235 -10.08 -18.67 2.89
CA SER A 235 -10.37 -20.10 2.78
C SER A 235 -11.76 -20.43 2.23
N GLY A 236 -12.69 -19.51 2.23
CA GLY A 236 -14.05 -19.67 1.71
C GLY A 236 -14.30 -19.10 0.31
N LEU A 237 -13.28 -18.52 -0.34
CA LEU A 237 -13.46 -17.79 -1.60
C LEU A 237 -13.57 -18.66 -2.85
N THR A 238 -13.18 -19.94 -2.78
CA THR A 238 -13.22 -20.85 -3.94
C THR A 238 -14.06 -22.10 -3.68
N SER A 239 -14.72 -22.58 -4.72
CA SER A 239 -15.43 -23.85 -4.71
C SER A 239 -14.57 -25.06 -5.11
N THR A 240 -13.38 -24.84 -5.70
CA THR A 240 -12.54 -25.89 -6.29
C THR A 240 -11.41 -26.35 -5.39
N SER A 241 -10.89 -25.46 -4.53
CA SER A 241 -9.83 -25.77 -3.57
C SER A 241 -9.93 -24.87 -2.35
N VAL A 242 -9.45 -25.35 -1.19
CA VAL A 242 -9.46 -24.58 0.05
C VAL A 242 -8.04 -24.07 0.31
N ALA A 243 -7.88 -22.74 0.42
CA ALA A 243 -6.63 -22.13 0.82
C ALA A 243 -6.54 -22.12 2.36
N ASN A 244 -5.92 -23.14 2.94
CA ASN A 244 -5.73 -23.31 4.39
C ASN A 244 -4.29 -23.04 4.85
N SER A 245 -3.39 -22.69 3.94
CA SER A 245 -1.98 -22.34 4.19
C SER A 245 -1.46 -21.37 3.13
N PHE A 246 -0.30 -20.75 3.38
CA PHE A 246 0.37 -19.93 2.36
C PHE A 246 0.67 -20.71 1.08
N GLY A 247 1.12 -21.97 1.21
CA GLY A 247 1.44 -22.83 0.06
C GLY A 247 0.23 -23.21 -0.79
N ALA A 248 -0.99 -23.14 -0.24
CA ALA A 248 -2.22 -23.41 -0.99
C ALA A 248 -2.64 -22.21 -1.86
N ILE A 249 -2.16 -21.01 -1.59
CA ILE A 249 -2.45 -19.80 -2.38
C ILE A 249 -1.45 -19.75 -3.54
N THR A 250 -1.85 -20.34 -4.65
CA THR A 250 -1.04 -20.46 -5.88
C THR A 250 -1.70 -19.69 -7.03
N THR A 251 -0.99 -19.56 -8.15
CA THR A 251 -1.57 -18.99 -9.38
C THR A 251 -2.81 -19.77 -9.83
N SER A 252 -2.75 -21.10 -9.78
CA SER A 252 -3.91 -21.96 -10.13
C SER A 252 -5.09 -21.76 -9.16
N TRP A 253 -4.82 -21.52 -7.89
CA TRP A 253 -5.87 -21.23 -6.92
C TRP A 253 -6.55 -19.88 -7.23
N VAL A 254 -5.79 -18.82 -7.52
CA VAL A 254 -6.33 -17.52 -7.94
C VAL A 254 -7.16 -17.65 -9.22
N GLN A 255 -6.66 -18.37 -10.22
CA GLN A 255 -7.37 -18.62 -11.47
C GLN A 255 -8.67 -19.42 -11.27
N GLY A 256 -8.79 -20.19 -10.20
CA GLY A 256 -9.98 -20.92 -9.81
C GLY A 256 -11.04 -20.09 -9.07
N LEU A 257 -10.77 -18.85 -8.72
CA LEU A 257 -11.73 -17.95 -8.07
C LEU A 257 -12.79 -17.46 -9.06
N ALA A 258 -13.95 -17.05 -8.54
CA ALA A 258 -14.93 -16.32 -9.32
C ALA A 258 -14.30 -15.01 -9.84
N GLY A 259 -14.27 -14.84 -11.16
CA GLY A 259 -13.54 -13.72 -11.80
C GLY A 259 -12.07 -14.01 -12.09
N GLY A 260 -11.48 -15.08 -11.56
CA GLY A 260 -10.08 -15.48 -11.80
C GLY A 260 -9.77 -15.82 -13.26
N THR A 261 -10.79 -15.97 -14.09
CA THR A 261 -10.68 -16.11 -15.55
C THR A 261 -10.06 -14.88 -16.23
N LEU A 262 -10.04 -13.71 -15.58
CA LEU A 262 -9.29 -12.53 -16.05
C LEU A 262 -7.80 -12.84 -16.18
N TYR A 263 -7.26 -13.73 -15.34
CA TYR A 263 -5.86 -14.15 -15.34
C TYR A 263 -5.64 -15.46 -16.12
N SER A 264 -6.68 -15.98 -16.77
CA SER A 264 -6.66 -17.23 -17.56
C SER A 264 -7.29 -16.99 -18.93
N PRO A 265 -6.64 -16.32 -19.86
CA PRO A 265 -7.18 -16.05 -21.18
C PRO A 265 -7.63 -17.34 -21.87
N GLY A 266 -8.89 -17.37 -22.28
CA GLY A 266 -9.50 -18.54 -22.92
C GLY A 266 -10.01 -19.63 -21.96
N GLY A 267 -10.09 -19.35 -20.64
CA GLY A 267 -10.65 -20.28 -19.64
C GLY A 267 -9.76 -21.48 -19.31
N THR A 268 -8.53 -21.49 -19.79
CA THR A 268 -7.54 -22.53 -19.49
C THR A 268 -6.54 -22.01 -18.46
N ALA A 269 -6.33 -22.72 -17.36
CA ALA A 269 -5.28 -22.37 -16.41
C ALA A 269 -3.93 -22.30 -17.13
N ASN A 270 -3.32 -21.12 -17.16
CA ASN A 270 -2.03 -20.95 -17.81
C ASN A 270 -0.93 -21.10 -16.77
N THR A 271 -0.29 -22.25 -16.76
CA THR A 271 0.85 -22.55 -15.88
C THR A 271 2.14 -21.83 -16.26
N GLY A 272 2.18 -21.20 -17.42
CA GLY A 272 3.33 -20.50 -17.98
C GLY A 272 3.23 -18.97 -17.90
N VAL A 273 2.37 -18.41 -17.06
CA VAL A 273 2.22 -16.95 -16.88
C VAL A 273 3.54 -16.37 -16.36
N SER A 274 4.09 -15.40 -17.07
CA SER A 274 5.22 -14.59 -16.59
C SER A 274 4.69 -13.42 -15.78
N PRO A 275 5.36 -13.03 -14.67
CA PRO A 275 5.04 -11.79 -13.99
C PRO A 275 5.13 -10.59 -14.94
N LEU A 276 4.16 -9.69 -14.86
CA LEU A 276 4.13 -8.46 -15.63
C LEU A 276 4.53 -7.28 -14.74
N ASN A 277 5.04 -6.23 -15.36
CA ASN A 277 5.35 -4.95 -14.72
C ASN A 277 5.47 -3.84 -15.78
N ILE A 278 5.76 -2.63 -15.35
CA ILE A 278 5.91 -1.47 -16.27
C ILE A 278 7.00 -1.66 -17.33
N ASN A 279 7.96 -2.53 -17.12
CA ASN A 279 9.04 -2.83 -18.09
C ASN A 279 8.70 -4.00 -19.01
N SER A 280 7.55 -4.64 -18.86
CA SER A 280 7.17 -5.81 -19.64
C SER A 280 7.09 -5.49 -21.13
N THR A 281 7.66 -6.41 -21.90
CA THR A 281 7.74 -6.35 -23.35
C THR A 281 6.55 -7.07 -24.01
N LYS A 282 6.40 -6.91 -25.33
CA LYS A 282 5.45 -7.73 -26.11
C LYS A 282 5.63 -9.23 -25.84
N ALA A 283 6.88 -9.71 -25.72
CA ALA A 283 7.15 -11.12 -25.50
C ALA A 283 6.63 -11.60 -24.13
N ASP A 284 6.72 -10.75 -23.09
CA ASP A 284 6.22 -11.08 -21.75
C ASP A 284 4.68 -11.13 -21.74
N PHE A 285 4.02 -10.15 -22.38
CA PHE A 285 2.58 -10.17 -22.57
C PHE A 285 2.10 -11.38 -23.40
N MET A 286 2.85 -11.78 -24.41
CA MET A 286 2.53 -12.99 -25.19
C MET A 286 2.64 -14.28 -24.37
N LYS A 287 3.56 -14.37 -23.41
CA LYS A 287 3.64 -15.48 -22.46
C LYS A 287 2.50 -15.46 -21.46
N ALA A 288 2.18 -14.28 -20.92
CA ALA A 288 1.11 -14.11 -19.94
C ALA A 288 -0.29 -14.36 -20.54
N TYR A 289 -0.52 -13.98 -21.80
CA TYR A 289 -1.81 -14.03 -22.46
C TYR A 289 -1.70 -14.75 -23.81
N LEU A 290 -1.58 -16.06 -23.75
CA LEU A 290 -1.45 -16.91 -24.94
C LEU A 290 -2.68 -16.74 -25.87
N GLY A 291 -2.43 -16.52 -27.13
CA GLY A 291 -3.48 -16.47 -28.14
C GLY A 291 -4.18 -15.10 -28.32
N SER A 292 -3.94 -14.12 -27.47
CA SER A 292 -4.55 -12.80 -27.60
C SER A 292 -4.16 -12.09 -28.92
N ALA A 293 -5.16 -11.83 -29.76
CA ALA A 293 -4.97 -11.10 -31.02
C ALA A 293 -4.49 -9.66 -30.79
N ALA A 294 -5.00 -9.00 -29.74
CA ALA A 294 -4.61 -7.63 -29.37
C ALA A 294 -3.12 -7.56 -29.01
N ILE A 295 -2.58 -8.54 -28.26
CA ILE A 295 -1.18 -8.58 -27.89
C ILE A 295 -0.30 -8.94 -29.08
N LYS A 296 -0.74 -9.84 -29.96
CA LYS A 296 -0.03 -10.14 -31.22
C LYS A 296 0.15 -8.92 -32.10
N SER A 297 -0.81 -7.98 -32.09
CA SER A 297 -0.77 -6.74 -32.88
C SER A 297 0.15 -5.66 -32.31
N LEU A 298 0.66 -5.80 -31.06
CA LEU A 298 1.58 -4.85 -30.48
C LEU A 298 2.88 -4.72 -31.31
N PRO A 299 3.50 -3.54 -31.38
CA PRO A 299 4.78 -3.33 -32.08
C PRO A 299 5.89 -4.24 -31.54
N THR A 300 6.86 -4.59 -32.40
CA THR A 300 7.99 -5.46 -32.00
C THR A 300 8.82 -4.88 -30.85
N GLY A 301 8.99 -3.56 -30.79
CA GLY A 301 9.72 -2.86 -29.73
C GLY A 301 8.87 -2.41 -28.56
N PHE A 302 7.66 -2.98 -28.39
CA PHE A 302 6.76 -2.59 -27.31
C PHE A 302 7.37 -2.84 -25.92
N ILE A 303 7.38 -1.79 -25.08
CA ILE A 303 7.65 -1.84 -23.65
C ILE A 303 6.52 -1.03 -22.99
N LEU A 304 5.84 -1.60 -21.99
CA LEU A 304 4.62 -1.01 -21.45
C LEU A 304 4.78 0.47 -21.09
N LYS A 305 5.74 0.82 -20.23
CA LYS A 305 5.97 2.21 -19.78
C LYS A 305 6.33 3.21 -20.87
N ASN A 306 6.86 2.74 -22.00
CA ASN A 306 7.32 3.61 -23.11
C ASN A 306 6.32 3.68 -24.26
N SER A 307 5.53 2.63 -24.43
CA SER A 307 4.72 2.43 -25.63
C SER A 307 3.21 2.62 -25.37
N TYR A 308 2.78 2.50 -24.13
CA TYR A 308 1.37 2.73 -23.78
C TYR A 308 1.09 4.22 -23.63
N PRO A 309 0.21 4.83 -24.41
CA PRO A 309 0.12 6.30 -24.51
C PRO A 309 -0.44 6.99 -23.25
N ASN A 310 -1.15 6.26 -22.43
CA ASN A 310 -1.83 6.80 -21.24
C ASN A 310 -1.38 6.11 -19.95
N ILE A 311 -0.16 5.62 -19.90
CA ILE A 311 0.32 4.95 -18.69
C ILE A 311 0.61 5.96 -17.58
N TYR A 312 0.11 5.67 -16.39
CA TYR A 312 0.43 6.34 -15.13
C TYR A 312 1.12 5.34 -14.22
N TYR A 313 2.34 5.61 -13.85
CA TYR A 313 3.16 4.74 -13.02
C TYR A 313 4.08 5.53 -12.09
N LYS A 314 4.58 4.90 -11.06
CA LYS A 314 5.56 5.49 -10.14
C LYS A 314 6.89 5.71 -10.85
N LYS A 315 7.37 6.95 -10.84
CA LYS A 315 8.66 7.36 -11.42
C LYS A 315 9.77 7.33 -10.38
#